data_e63406f7078a685b5936b476ad2858b4
#
_entry.id   e63406f7078a685b5936b476ad2858b4
#
_cell.length_a   1.000
_cell.length_b   1.000
_cell.length_c   1.000
_cell.angle_alpha   90.00
_cell.angle_beta   90.00
_cell.angle_gamma   90.00
#
_symmetry.space_group_name_H-M   'P 1'
#
loop_
_entity.id
_entity.type
_entity.pdbx_description
1 polymer ?
#
loop_
_entity_poly.entity_id
_entity_poly.type
_entity_poly.pdbx_seq_one_letter_code
_entity_poly.pdbx_strand_id
1 'polypeptide(L)'
;MKPDVVVVGSYVQDLTWDCAAFPRPGETVIGTFRTGPGGKGSNQAVAAGRAGARTLFIGAVGCDAFAGEAKRYYEDNGIAARWVEKRNRATGTAAILVSESGQNEIIVALGANAALACADLDRKAIAGAKLLVVQLESNLATTAAALCLAQKAGVTTLLNPAPMWRDFDVRMLRHVDILVPNETEFAALVNRLRVDGRTDFSETELTALTPAEIHRLCRGLGVETVIVTLGHRGCLVSQPGGVAMVPAHRVEVVDTTGAGDAFVGGFAAGWVRSGGDVAAAAAHGNAVAALSVTKPGTAPSMPWAREVAAFLKPTASGQPSGGAKRTRGSRKTRGSRKIGDARTRGVAK
;
A
#
# COMPACT_ATOMS: atom_id res chain seq x y z
N MET A 1 -0.51 11.31 25.34
CA MET A 1 -0.99 9.90 25.31
C MET A 1 0.15 9.04 24.76
N LYS A 2 0.42 7.87 25.34
CA LYS A 2 1.50 6.98 24.85
C LYS A 2 1.02 6.30 23.55
N PRO A 3 1.73 6.41 22.40
CA PRO A 3 1.32 5.74 21.18
C PRO A 3 1.57 4.22 21.25
N ASP A 4 0.71 3.44 20.59
CA ASP A 4 0.96 2.02 20.37
C ASP A 4 1.83 1.80 19.12
N VAL A 5 1.60 2.61 18.07
CA VAL A 5 2.34 2.60 16.80
C VAL A 5 3.03 3.94 16.61
N VAL A 6 4.32 3.91 16.33
CA VAL A 6 5.06 5.07 15.84
C VAL A 6 5.44 4.82 14.40
N VAL A 7 5.10 5.76 13.52
CA VAL A 7 5.49 5.73 12.11
C VAL A 7 6.53 6.83 11.89
N VAL A 8 7.74 6.47 11.47
CA VAL A 8 8.77 7.42 11.05
C VAL A 8 8.90 7.33 9.53
N GLY A 9 8.57 8.40 8.82
CA GLY A 9 8.57 8.33 7.35
C GLY A 9 8.24 9.65 6.67
N SER A 10 7.89 9.55 5.40
CA SER A 10 7.61 10.66 4.51
C SER A 10 6.19 11.22 4.66
N TYR A 11 6.08 12.53 4.45
CA TYR A 11 4.88 13.19 3.96
C TYR A 11 5.18 13.77 2.57
N VAL A 12 4.29 13.54 1.63
CA VAL A 12 4.38 14.04 0.26
C VAL A 12 3.04 14.64 -0.12
N GLN A 13 3.03 15.83 -0.69
CA GLN A 13 1.83 16.37 -1.30
C GLN A 13 1.68 15.80 -2.71
N ASP A 14 0.65 15.01 -2.93
CA ASP A 14 0.32 14.46 -4.24
C ASP A 14 -0.29 15.55 -5.11
N LEU A 15 0.32 15.79 -6.27
CA LEU A 15 -0.11 16.72 -7.31
C LEU A 15 -0.45 15.88 -8.53
N THR A 16 -1.74 15.67 -8.79
CA THR A 16 -2.20 14.73 -9.80
C THR A 16 -2.84 15.47 -10.98
N TRP A 17 -2.42 15.13 -12.18
CA TRP A 17 -3.04 15.54 -13.42
C TRP A 17 -3.65 14.36 -14.12
N ASP A 18 -4.95 14.42 -14.38
CA ASP A 18 -5.66 13.44 -15.19
C ASP A 18 -5.70 13.96 -16.63
N CYS A 19 -5.23 13.19 -17.61
CA CYS A 19 -5.11 13.57 -19.01
C CYS A 19 -5.52 12.42 -19.95
N ALA A 20 -5.85 12.74 -21.21
CA ALA A 20 -6.22 11.71 -22.17
C ALA A 20 -5.05 10.75 -22.48
N ALA A 21 -3.85 11.30 -22.66
CA ALA A 21 -2.60 10.56 -22.87
C ALA A 21 -1.44 11.36 -22.28
N PHE A 22 -0.33 10.69 -21.97
CA PHE A 22 0.87 11.37 -21.51
C PHE A 22 1.47 12.26 -22.60
N PRO A 23 1.94 13.48 -22.26
CA PRO A 23 2.58 14.38 -23.23
C PRO A 23 3.88 13.76 -23.76
N ARG A 24 4.11 13.88 -25.05
CA ARG A 24 5.41 13.58 -25.66
C ARG A 24 6.42 14.69 -25.35
N PRO A 25 7.72 14.46 -25.46
CA PRO A 25 8.71 15.53 -25.33
C PRO A 25 8.39 16.73 -26.24
N GLY A 26 8.23 17.92 -25.61
CA GLY A 26 7.86 19.16 -26.30
C GLY A 26 6.36 19.38 -26.53
N GLU A 27 5.50 18.44 -26.14
CA GLU A 27 4.04 18.56 -26.25
C GLU A 27 3.42 19.17 -24.99
N THR A 28 2.35 19.97 -25.19
CA THR A 28 1.49 20.46 -24.11
C THR A 28 0.11 19.84 -24.23
N VAL A 29 -0.33 19.14 -23.19
CA VAL A 29 -1.69 18.59 -23.11
C VAL A 29 -2.50 19.32 -22.04
N ILE A 30 -3.82 19.40 -22.25
CA ILE A 30 -4.76 19.97 -21.26
C ILE A 30 -5.36 18.80 -20.47
N GLY A 31 -5.33 18.91 -19.15
CA GLY A 31 -5.89 17.92 -18.23
C GLY A 31 -6.63 18.58 -17.08
N THR A 32 -7.10 17.78 -16.13
CA THR A 32 -7.67 18.25 -14.86
C THR A 32 -6.67 18.05 -13.74
N PHE A 33 -6.73 18.91 -12.72
CA PHE A 33 -5.80 18.91 -11.60
C PHE A 33 -6.52 18.60 -10.29
N ARG A 34 -5.91 17.73 -9.48
CA ARG A 34 -6.30 17.49 -8.09
C ARG A 34 -5.06 17.34 -7.21
N THR A 35 -5.21 17.66 -5.93
CA THR A 35 -4.12 17.52 -4.97
C THR A 35 -4.62 16.88 -3.69
N GLY A 36 -3.73 16.24 -2.94
CA GLY A 36 -4.08 15.59 -1.68
C GLY A 36 -2.86 15.13 -0.88
N PRO A 37 -3.10 14.71 0.36
CA PRO A 37 -2.06 14.17 1.21
C PRO A 37 -1.63 12.79 0.71
N GLY A 38 -0.33 12.57 0.69
CA GLY A 38 0.32 11.34 0.27
C GLY A 38 1.63 11.13 1.03
N GLY A 39 2.52 10.32 0.44
CA GLY A 39 3.76 9.85 1.06
C GLY A 39 3.53 8.58 1.87
N LYS A 40 4.41 7.58 1.65
CA LYS A 40 4.24 6.24 2.21
C LYS A 40 4.13 6.25 3.74
N GLY A 41 5.00 7.02 4.42
CA GLY A 41 4.94 7.14 5.87
C GLY A 41 3.61 7.72 6.36
N SER A 42 3.15 8.79 5.73
CA SER A 42 1.88 9.44 6.04
C SER A 42 0.69 8.52 5.74
N ASN A 43 0.67 7.88 4.57
CA ASN A 43 -0.40 6.95 4.21
C ASN A 43 -0.54 5.81 5.23
N GLN A 44 0.59 5.20 5.63
CA GLN A 44 0.62 4.10 6.61
C GLN A 44 0.19 4.58 8.01
N ALA A 45 0.59 5.79 8.42
CA ALA A 45 0.17 6.37 9.69
C ALA A 45 -1.34 6.66 9.72
N VAL A 46 -1.87 7.22 8.62
CA VAL A 46 -3.32 7.48 8.47
C VAL A 46 -4.09 6.17 8.47
N ALA A 47 -3.64 5.16 7.72
CA ALA A 47 -4.27 3.85 7.70
C ALA A 47 -4.29 3.19 9.10
N ALA A 48 -3.17 3.21 9.82
CA ALA A 48 -3.08 2.66 11.17
C ALA A 48 -4.00 3.41 12.16
N GLY A 49 -3.98 4.75 12.12
CA GLY A 49 -4.79 5.59 12.99
C GLY A 49 -6.29 5.40 12.76
N ARG A 50 -6.73 5.49 11.50
CA ARG A 50 -8.14 5.28 11.13
C ARG A 50 -8.61 3.85 11.42
N ALA A 51 -7.72 2.85 11.27
CA ALA A 51 -8.01 1.46 11.63
C ALA A 51 -8.05 1.19 13.15
N GLY A 52 -7.80 2.22 13.98
CA GLY A 52 -8.03 2.19 15.43
C GLY A 52 -6.78 2.06 16.29
N ALA A 53 -5.56 2.11 15.75
CA ALA A 53 -4.34 2.17 16.54
C ALA A 53 -4.07 3.59 17.06
N ARG A 54 -3.57 3.73 18.31
CA ARG A 54 -3.03 5.00 18.80
C ARG A 54 -1.71 5.27 18.11
N THR A 55 -1.76 6.04 17.02
CA THR A 55 -0.63 6.26 16.12
C THR A 55 -0.01 7.63 16.33
N LEU A 56 1.33 7.68 16.34
CA LEU A 56 2.12 8.91 16.22
C LEU A 56 2.92 8.86 14.94
N PHE A 57 2.74 9.84 14.08
CA PHE A 57 3.57 10.07 12.91
C PHE A 57 4.75 10.99 13.27
N ILE A 58 5.95 10.69 12.77
CA ILE A 58 7.14 11.55 12.85
C ILE A 58 7.65 11.73 11.42
N GLY A 59 7.56 12.95 10.89
CA GLY A 59 7.97 13.27 9.53
C GLY A 59 8.38 14.72 9.35
N ALA A 60 9.02 15.01 8.21
CA ALA A 60 9.51 16.35 7.91
C ALA A 60 8.68 17.04 6.84
N VAL A 61 8.46 18.35 7.04
CA VAL A 61 7.80 19.25 6.08
C VAL A 61 8.62 20.53 5.91
N GLY A 62 8.36 21.28 4.85
CA GLY A 62 8.89 22.61 4.66
C GLY A 62 8.20 23.66 5.53
N CYS A 63 8.44 24.94 5.20
CA CYS A 63 7.71 26.08 5.77
C CYS A 63 6.85 26.73 4.66
N ASP A 64 5.98 25.93 4.03
CA ASP A 64 5.19 26.29 2.86
C ASP A 64 3.70 25.94 3.05
N ALA A 65 2.86 26.22 2.04
CA ALA A 65 1.43 25.96 2.09
C ALA A 65 1.12 24.48 2.31
N PHE A 66 1.89 23.58 1.69
CA PHE A 66 1.71 22.13 1.80
C PHE A 66 1.96 21.61 3.21
N ALA A 67 2.92 22.23 3.94
CA ALA A 67 3.11 21.94 5.36
C ALA A 67 1.87 22.31 6.19
N GLY A 68 1.20 23.42 5.85
CA GLY A 68 -0.08 23.82 6.47
C GLY A 68 -1.20 22.83 6.18
N GLU A 69 -1.30 22.34 4.95
CA GLU A 69 -2.29 21.32 4.55
C GLU A 69 -2.05 19.99 5.27
N ALA A 70 -0.77 19.55 5.35
CA ALA A 70 -0.40 18.35 6.08
C ALA A 70 -0.87 18.37 7.54
N LYS A 71 -0.61 19.47 8.25
CA LYS A 71 -0.98 19.64 9.66
C LYS A 71 -2.49 19.61 9.84
N ARG A 72 -3.23 20.39 9.05
CA ARG A 72 -4.70 20.39 9.08
C ARG A 72 -5.29 19.01 8.82
N TYR A 73 -4.76 18.31 7.79
CA TYR A 73 -5.24 16.96 7.48
C TYR A 73 -5.10 15.98 8.64
N TYR A 74 -3.99 16.04 9.37
CA TYR A 74 -3.76 15.19 10.55
C TYR A 74 -4.66 15.57 11.71
N GLU A 75 -4.86 16.86 11.96
CA GLU A 75 -5.79 17.38 12.99
C GLU A 75 -7.21 16.94 12.70
N ASP A 76 -7.71 17.11 11.46
CA ASP A 76 -9.05 16.71 11.04
C ASP A 76 -9.29 15.18 11.16
N ASN A 77 -8.22 14.39 11.08
CA ASN A 77 -8.27 12.94 11.22
C ASN A 77 -7.99 12.46 12.65
N GLY A 78 -7.69 13.35 13.58
CA GLY A 78 -7.38 13.01 14.98
C GLY A 78 -6.11 12.16 15.13
N ILE A 79 -5.15 12.26 14.19
CA ILE A 79 -3.91 11.50 14.20
C ILE A 79 -2.79 12.38 14.75
N ALA A 80 -2.13 11.92 15.81
CA ALA A 80 -1.01 12.64 16.38
C ALA A 80 0.18 12.67 15.42
N ALA A 81 0.80 13.84 15.28
CA ALA A 81 2.00 13.99 14.49
C ALA A 81 3.04 14.87 15.18
N ARG A 82 4.30 14.50 15.04
CA ARG A 82 5.46 15.33 15.33
C ARG A 82 6.07 15.80 14.00
N TRP A 83 5.69 17.00 13.60
CA TRP A 83 6.22 17.64 12.41
C TRP A 83 7.58 18.26 12.67
N VAL A 84 8.55 17.93 11.80
CA VAL A 84 9.89 18.53 11.80
C VAL A 84 9.97 19.52 10.65
N GLU A 85 9.94 20.80 10.97
CA GLU A 85 10.02 21.86 9.95
C GLU A 85 11.45 22.07 9.47
N LYS A 86 11.66 22.03 8.17
CA LYS A 86 12.95 22.26 7.50
C LYS A 86 12.90 23.55 6.68
N ARG A 87 13.31 24.67 7.27
CA ARG A 87 13.20 26.01 6.66
C ARG A 87 13.86 26.14 5.29
N ASN A 88 14.91 25.37 5.02
CA ASN A 88 15.68 25.42 3.78
C ASN A 88 15.26 24.36 2.76
N ARG A 89 14.10 23.72 2.95
CA ARG A 89 13.57 22.67 2.08
C ARG A 89 12.07 22.88 1.89
N ALA A 90 11.59 22.63 0.68
CA ALA A 90 10.17 22.53 0.42
C ALA A 90 9.60 21.23 1.03
N THR A 91 8.31 21.21 1.33
CA THR A 91 7.59 19.96 1.61
C THR A 91 7.73 19.00 0.42
N GLY A 92 7.84 17.71 0.68
CA GLY A 92 7.89 16.71 -0.37
C GLY A 92 6.67 16.78 -1.28
N THR A 93 6.86 16.56 -2.58
CA THR A 93 5.79 16.56 -3.58
C THR A 93 5.92 15.37 -4.52
N ALA A 94 4.80 14.85 -5.02
CA ALA A 94 4.76 13.91 -6.13
C ALA A 94 4.00 14.52 -7.30
N ALA A 95 4.63 14.59 -8.47
CA ALA A 95 3.94 14.85 -9.72
C ALA A 95 3.42 13.52 -10.25
N ILE A 96 2.10 13.40 -10.38
CA ILE A 96 1.42 12.16 -10.79
C ILE A 96 0.63 12.47 -12.05
N LEU A 97 0.98 11.85 -13.17
CA LEU A 97 0.20 11.89 -14.39
C LEU A 97 -0.63 10.62 -14.48
N VAL A 98 -1.91 10.75 -14.75
CA VAL A 98 -2.84 9.61 -14.91
C VAL A 98 -3.50 9.74 -16.27
N SER A 99 -3.37 8.71 -17.11
CA SER A 99 -4.02 8.66 -18.43
C SER A 99 -5.41 8.04 -18.34
N GLU A 100 -6.26 8.28 -19.36
CA GLU A 100 -7.58 7.62 -19.46
C GLU A 100 -7.51 6.09 -19.48
N SER A 101 -6.37 5.51 -19.87
CA SER A 101 -6.15 4.06 -19.81
C SER A 101 -5.87 3.55 -18.38
N GLY A 102 -5.79 4.44 -17.38
CA GLY A 102 -5.47 4.12 -15.99
C GLY A 102 -3.98 3.92 -15.72
N GLN A 103 -3.10 4.14 -16.71
CA GLN A 103 -1.67 4.15 -16.48
C GLN A 103 -1.26 5.42 -15.73
N ASN A 104 -0.21 5.32 -14.90
CA ASN A 104 0.36 6.47 -14.21
C ASN A 104 1.88 6.58 -14.42
N GLU A 105 2.37 7.82 -14.37
CA GLU A 105 3.78 8.18 -14.31
C GLU A 105 3.98 9.08 -13.09
N ILE A 106 4.99 8.76 -12.27
CA ILE A 106 5.17 9.43 -10.97
C ILE A 106 6.62 9.88 -10.82
N ILE A 107 6.78 11.16 -10.47
CA ILE A 107 8.07 11.73 -10.07
C ILE A 107 7.93 12.26 -8.64
N VAL A 108 8.77 11.77 -7.72
CA VAL A 108 8.77 12.20 -6.33
C VAL A 108 9.96 13.12 -6.06
N ALA A 109 9.68 14.30 -5.53
CA ALA A 109 10.68 15.18 -4.93
C ALA A 109 10.60 15.05 -3.40
N LEU A 110 11.60 14.43 -2.78
CA LEU A 110 11.58 14.15 -1.34
C LEU A 110 11.55 15.42 -0.47
N GLY A 111 12.11 16.53 -0.93
CA GLY A 111 12.09 17.81 -0.22
C GLY A 111 12.62 17.68 1.21
N ALA A 112 11.82 18.11 2.18
CA ALA A 112 12.13 18.06 3.61
C ALA A 112 12.33 16.62 4.14
N ASN A 113 11.71 15.60 3.52
CA ASN A 113 11.86 14.20 3.93
C ASN A 113 13.32 13.73 3.86
N ALA A 114 14.06 14.15 2.84
CA ALA A 114 15.49 13.84 2.69
C ALA A 114 16.36 14.51 3.79
N ALA A 115 15.86 15.55 4.44
CA ALA A 115 16.54 16.29 5.49
C ALA A 115 16.11 15.89 6.92
N LEU A 116 15.21 14.89 7.06
CA LEU A 116 14.88 14.33 8.39
C LEU A 116 16.15 13.72 8.98
N ALA A 117 16.57 14.18 10.16
CA ALA A 117 17.83 13.79 10.79
C ALA A 117 17.62 12.90 12.02
N CYS A 118 18.63 12.14 12.40
CA CYS A 118 18.57 11.28 13.60
C CYS A 118 18.27 12.08 14.89
N ALA A 119 18.66 13.35 14.94
CA ALA A 119 18.38 14.24 16.07
C ALA A 119 16.89 14.65 16.17
N ASP A 120 16.14 14.53 15.08
CA ASP A 120 14.72 14.87 15.02
C ASP A 120 13.83 13.76 15.60
N LEU A 121 14.37 12.55 15.76
CA LEU A 121 13.63 11.41 16.27
C LEU A 121 13.17 11.61 17.71
N ASP A 122 11.89 11.36 17.98
CA ASP A 122 11.37 11.27 19.34
C ASP A 122 11.73 9.92 19.97
N ARG A 123 12.93 9.88 20.55
CA ARG A 123 13.49 8.65 21.15
C ARG A 123 12.55 8.09 22.25
N LYS A 124 11.90 8.96 23.02
CA LYS A 124 10.99 8.57 24.10
C LYS A 124 9.69 7.95 23.55
N ALA A 125 9.13 8.55 22.52
CA ALA A 125 7.93 8.01 21.86
C ALA A 125 8.24 6.66 21.18
N ILE A 126 9.36 6.55 20.44
CA ILE A 126 9.77 5.31 19.80
C ILE A 126 10.00 4.20 20.85
N ALA A 127 10.80 4.46 21.87
CA ALA A 127 11.08 3.47 22.93
C ALA A 127 9.83 3.10 23.77
N GLY A 128 8.81 3.93 23.74
CA GLY A 128 7.56 3.67 24.43
C GLY A 128 6.50 2.96 23.60
N ALA A 129 6.65 2.82 22.30
CA ALA A 129 5.69 2.18 21.43
C ALA A 129 5.68 0.65 21.57
N LYS A 130 4.71 0.00 20.92
CA LYS A 130 4.67 -1.44 20.72
C LYS A 130 5.26 -1.84 19.37
N LEU A 131 5.06 -0.97 18.37
CA LEU A 131 5.50 -1.18 16.99
C LEU A 131 6.06 0.12 16.41
N LEU A 132 7.24 0.04 15.80
CA LEU A 132 7.80 1.05 14.92
C LEU A 132 7.57 0.62 13.46
N VAL A 133 7.03 1.51 12.64
CA VAL A 133 6.84 1.32 11.19
C VAL A 133 7.70 2.33 10.44
N VAL A 134 8.48 1.85 9.48
CA VAL A 134 9.33 2.70 8.63
C VAL A 134 9.27 2.26 7.16
N GLN A 135 9.65 3.18 6.26
CA GLN A 135 9.74 2.97 4.82
C GLN A 135 11.08 3.55 4.31
N LEU A 136 11.28 3.54 3.00
CA LEU A 136 12.52 4.05 2.39
C LEU A 136 12.34 5.39 1.65
N GLU A 137 11.24 6.11 1.89
CA GLU A 137 10.92 7.38 1.22
C GLU A 137 11.35 8.61 2.04
N SER A 138 12.36 8.45 2.90
CA SER A 138 12.96 9.51 3.71
C SER A 138 14.46 9.32 3.81
N ASN A 139 15.13 10.04 4.71
CA ASN A 139 16.57 9.88 4.92
C ASN A 139 16.89 8.47 5.45
N LEU A 140 17.62 7.66 4.65
CA LEU A 140 17.91 6.25 4.97
C LEU A 140 18.74 6.08 6.25
N ALA A 141 19.67 7.03 6.54
CA ALA A 141 20.44 6.96 7.78
C ALA A 141 19.56 7.18 9.01
N THR A 142 18.56 8.05 8.91
CA THR A 142 17.57 8.30 9.96
C THR A 142 16.62 7.11 10.12
N THR A 143 16.21 6.48 9.02
CA THR A 143 15.43 5.24 9.04
C THR A 143 16.19 4.12 9.76
N ALA A 144 17.47 3.91 9.43
CA ALA A 144 18.32 2.93 10.11
C ALA A 144 18.48 3.24 11.61
N ALA A 145 18.66 4.52 11.96
CA ALA A 145 18.77 4.96 13.35
C ALA A 145 17.47 4.71 14.15
N ALA A 146 16.30 4.93 13.53
CA ALA A 146 15.01 4.66 14.15
C ALA A 146 14.82 3.18 14.43
N LEU A 147 15.13 2.29 13.46
CA LEU A 147 15.09 0.84 13.62
C LEU A 147 16.03 0.37 14.76
N CYS A 148 17.30 0.83 14.75
CA CYS A 148 18.27 0.49 15.79
C CYS A 148 17.81 0.95 17.20
N LEU A 149 17.20 2.14 17.30
CA LEU A 149 16.68 2.68 18.54
C LEU A 149 15.51 1.83 19.07
N ALA A 150 14.55 1.48 18.20
CA ALA A 150 13.41 0.65 18.56
C ALA A 150 13.86 -0.75 19.03
N GLN A 151 14.73 -1.40 18.28
CA GLN A 151 15.26 -2.73 18.62
C GLN A 151 15.96 -2.70 20.00
N LYS A 152 16.81 -1.69 20.27
CA LYS A 152 17.48 -1.55 21.58
C LYS A 152 16.51 -1.33 22.73
N ALA A 153 15.34 -0.80 22.45
CA ALA A 153 14.27 -0.58 23.44
C ALA A 153 13.30 -1.77 23.55
N GLY A 154 13.51 -2.86 22.80
CA GLY A 154 12.60 -4.02 22.78
C GLY A 154 11.27 -3.74 22.07
N VAL A 155 11.23 -2.74 21.19
CA VAL A 155 10.06 -2.39 20.38
C VAL A 155 10.13 -3.14 19.06
N THR A 156 9.04 -3.84 18.69
CA THR A 156 8.96 -4.54 17.40
C THR A 156 9.11 -3.57 16.24
N THR A 157 9.89 -3.95 15.24
CA THR A 157 10.19 -3.12 14.08
C THR A 157 9.56 -3.69 12.81
N LEU A 158 8.91 -2.83 12.03
CA LEU A 158 8.38 -3.16 10.72
C LEU A 158 9.00 -2.25 9.65
N LEU A 159 9.58 -2.86 8.63
CA LEU A 159 10.05 -2.17 7.43
C LEU A 159 9.18 -2.55 6.23
N ASN A 160 8.58 -1.56 5.59
CA ASN A 160 8.12 -1.66 4.21
C ASN A 160 9.23 -1.11 3.29
N PRO A 161 9.93 -1.94 2.49
CA PRO A 161 11.12 -1.54 1.75
C PRO A 161 10.80 -0.77 0.46
N ALA A 162 9.89 0.19 0.55
CA ALA A 162 9.34 0.99 -0.54
C ALA A 162 9.69 2.48 -0.40
N PRO A 163 10.07 3.16 -1.51
CA PRO A 163 10.54 2.58 -2.76
C PRO A 163 11.92 1.93 -2.60
N MET A 164 12.18 0.86 -3.37
CA MET A 164 13.48 0.20 -3.31
C MET A 164 14.55 1.05 -4.01
N TRP A 165 15.52 1.54 -3.24
CA TRP A 165 16.65 2.33 -3.74
C TRP A 165 17.81 1.44 -4.21
N ARG A 166 18.54 1.91 -5.23
CA ARG A 166 19.74 1.19 -5.72
C ARG A 166 20.82 1.02 -4.66
N ASP A 167 20.97 2.00 -3.78
CA ASP A 167 21.96 2.07 -2.70
C ASP A 167 21.42 1.67 -1.33
N PHE A 168 20.24 1.01 -1.28
CA PHE A 168 19.70 0.46 -0.04
C PHE A 168 20.71 -0.50 0.61
N ASP A 169 21.13 -0.17 1.84
CA ASP A 169 22.05 -1.02 2.61
C ASP A 169 21.29 -2.16 3.28
N VAL A 170 21.47 -3.37 2.75
CA VAL A 170 20.83 -4.60 3.28
C VAL A 170 21.17 -4.88 4.73
N ARG A 171 22.28 -4.32 5.26
CA ARG A 171 22.64 -4.43 6.68
C ARG A 171 21.59 -3.83 7.61
N MET A 172 20.71 -2.97 7.11
CA MET A 172 19.57 -2.44 7.85
C MET A 172 18.62 -3.55 8.30
N LEU A 173 18.49 -4.64 7.52
CA LEU A 173 17.59 -5.76 7.81
C LEU A 173 17.88 -6.44 9.16
N ARG A 174 19.09 -6.35 9.68
CA ARG A 174 19.43 -6.87 11.02
C ARG A 174 18.66 -6.22 12.18
N HIS A 175 18.01 -5.10 11.92
CA HIS A 175 17.20 -4.35 12.88
C HIS A 175 15.70 -4.45 12.59
N VAL A 176 15.30 -5.40 11.72
CA VAL A 176 13.92 -5.55 11.25
C VAL A 176 13.37 -6.90 11.72
N ASP A 177 12.28 -6.84 12.49
CA ASP A 177 11.55 -8.03 12.94
C ASP A 177 10.51 -8.48 11.90
N ILE A 178 9.86 -7.50 11.26
CA ILE A 178 8.79 -7.72 10.27
C ILE A 178 9.14 -6.96 8.98
N LEU A 179 9.28 -7.67 7.88
CA LEU A 179 9.55 -7.11 6.56
C LEU A 179 8.34 -7.30 5.66
N VAL A 180 7.85 -6.21 5.05
CA VAL A 180 6.63 -6.23 4.23
C VAL A 180 6.93 -5.70 2.82
N PRO A 181 7.51 -6.49 1.92
CA PRO A 181 7.71 -6.16 0.52
C PRO A 181 6.49 -6.52 -0.34
N ASN A 182 6.34 -5.85 -1.48
CA ASN A 182 5.55 -6.34 -2.61
C ASN A 182 6.40 -7.29 -3.49
N GLU A 183 5.83 -7.78 -4.60
CA GLU A 183 6.52 -8.72 -5.51
C GLU A 183 7.83 -8.13 -6.07
N THR A 184 7.82 -6.90 -6.53
CA THR A 184 8.97 -6.21 -7.11
C THR A 184 10.07 -5.95 -6.06
N GLU A 185 9.68 -5.49 -4.89
CA GLU A 185 10.59 -5.22 -3.77
C GLU A 185 11.20 -6.52 -3.23
N PHE A 186 10.40 -7.59 -3.16
CA PHE A 186 10.87 -8.91 -2.76
C PHE A 186 11.92 -9.46 -3.74
N ALA A 187 11.63 -9.38 -5.05
CA ALA A 187 12.58 -9.80 -6.08
C ALA A 187 13.88 -9.00 -6.00
N ALA A 188 13.81 -7.68 -5.79
CA ALA A 188 14.98 -6.83 -5.61
C ALA A 188 15.83 -7.23 -4.39
N LEU A 189 15.20 -7.60 -3.27
CA LEU A 189 15.88 -8.07 -2.06
C LEU A 189 16.55 -9.42 -2.29
N VAL A 190 15.87 -10.39 -2.91
CA VAL A 190 16.41 -11.72 -3.26
C VAL A 190 17.68 -11.56 -4.10
N ASN A 191 17.66 -10.71 -5.13
CA ASN A 191 18.79 -10.45 -6.00
C ASN A 191 19.96 -9.79 -5.25
N ARG A 192 19.65 -8.78 -4.44
CA ARG A 192 20.66 -8.02 -3.71
C ARG A 192 21.40 -8.85 -2.66
N LEU A 193 20.67 -9.73 -1.97
CA LEU A 193 21.24 -10.66 -0.99
C LEU A 193 21.76 -11.94 -1.64
N ARG A 194 21.57 -12.11 -2.97
CA ARG A 194 21.94 -13.32 -3.72
C ARG A 194 21.36 -14.59 -3.09
N VAL A 195 20.12 -14.52 -2.64
CA VAL A 195 19.46 -15.68 -2.03
C VAL A 195 19.40 -16.83 -3.02
N ASP A 196 19.84 -18.02 -2.61
CA ASP A 196 20.01 -19.19 -3.48
C ASP A 196 20.85 -18.90 -4.75
N GLY A 197 21.80 -17.93 -4.68
CA GLY A 197 22.67 -17.54 -5.80
C GLY A 197 21.99 -16.68 -6.87
N ARG A 198 20.75 -16.25 -6.67
CA ARG A 198 19.97 -15.45 -7.62
C ARG A 198 20.50 -14.02 -7.74
N THR A 199 20.52 -13.49 -8.96
CA THR A 199 20.98 -12.12 -9.27
C THR A 199 20.06 -11.36 -10.20
N ASP A 200 19.12 -12.05 -10.87
CA ASP A 200 18.18 -11.53 -11.88
C ASP A 200 16.74 -12.05 -11.70
N PHE A 201 16.42 -12.51 -10.49
CA PHE A 201 15.10 -12.97 -10.10
C PHE A 201 14.05 -11.88 -10.30
N SER A 202 12.94 -12.21 -10.96
CA SER A 202 11.88 -11.27 -11.33
C SER A 202 10.57 -11.54 -10.59
N GLU A 203 9.68 -10.55 -10.59
CA GLU A 203 8.31 -10.72 -10.08
C GLU A 203 7.51 -11.76 -10.87
N THR A 204 7.78 -11.90 -12.18
CA THR A 204 7.16 -12.92 -13.03
C THR A 204 7.55 -14.32 -12.56
N GLU A 205 8.84 -14.55 -12.24
CA GLU A 205 9.29 -15.82 -11.68
C GLU A 205 8.66 -16.07 -10.31
N LEU A 206 8.54 -15.04 -9.47
CA LEU A 206 7.87 -15.15 -8.17
C LEU A 206 6.43 -15.66 -8.31
N THR A 207 5.69 -15.21 -9.32
CA THR A 207 4.30 -15.65 -9.52
C THR A 207 4.16 -17.12 -9.87
N ALA A 208 5.21 -17.73 -10.43
CA ALA A 208 5.26 -19.15 -10.78
C ALA A 208 5.68 -20.06 -9.61
N LEU A 209 6.21 -19.48 -8.52
CA LEU A 209 6.67 -20.27 -7.37
C LEU A 209 5.52 -20.74 -6.48
N THR A 210 5.70 -21.91 -5.89
CA THR A 210 4.85 -22.42 -4.81
C THR A 210 5.08 -21.65 -3.51
N PRO A 211 4.11 -21.63 -2.58
CA PRO A 211 4.30 -21.02 -1.27
C PRO A 211 5.53 -21.53 -0.51
N ALA A 212 5.87 -22.82 -0.66
CA ALA A 212 7.05 -23.41 -0.02
C ALA A 212 8.36 -22.87 -0.60
N GLU A 213 8.42 -22.64 -1.92
CA GLU A 213 9.59 -22.04 -2.58
C GLU A 213 9.75 -20.58 -2.20
N ILE A 214 8.66 -19.81 -2.17
CA ILE A 214 8.69 -18.42 -1.69
C ILE A 214 9.14 -18.37 -0.23
N HIS A 215 8.64 -19.27 0.61
CA HIS A 215 9.06 -19.37 2.01
C HIS A 215 10.58 -19.59 2.14
N ARG A 216 11.16 -20.50 1.35
CA ARG A 216 12.61 -20.73 1.36
C ARG A 216 13.38 -19.45 1.03
N LEU A 217 12.96 -18.69 -0.01
CA LEU A 217 13.56 -17.42 -0.36
C LEU A 217 13.39 -16.38 0.77
N CYS A 218 12.21 -16.32 1.42
CA CYS A 218 11.98 -15.46 2.58
C CYS A 218 12.95 -15.75 3.72
N ARG A 219 13.21 -17.05 4.02
CA ARG A 219 14.18 -17.42 5.08
C ARG A 219 15.59 -16.97 4.72
N GLY A 220 15.95 -16.96 3.44
CA GLY A 220 17.24 -16.45 2.93
C GLY A 220 17.46 -14.95 3.13
N LEU A 221 16.41 -14.15 3.39
CA LEU A 221 16.54 -12.72 3.70
C LEU A 221 17.05 -12.44 5.11
N GLY A 222 17.06 -13.45 6.01
CA GLY A 222 17.55 -13.31 7.38
C GLY A 222 16.65 -12.50 8.33
N VAL A 223 15.38 -12.24 7.95
CA VAL A 223 14.40 -11.55 8.78
C VAL A 223 13.41 -12.57 9.36
N GLU A 224 13.03 -12.41 10.64
CA GLU A 224 12.20 -13.37 11.35
C GLU A 224 10.81 -13.52 10.71
N THR A 225 10.13 -12.44 10.45
CA THR A 225 8.82 -12.44 9.78
C THR A 225 8.90 -11.69 8.46
N VAL A 226 8.58 -12.38 7.36
CA VAL A 226 8.49 -11.76 6.02
C VAL A 226 7.06 -11.92 5.51
N ILE A 227 6.44 -10.82 5.11
CA ILE A 227 5.07 -10.81 4.57
C ILE A 227 5.13 -10.26 3.15
N VAL A 228 5.06 -11.14 2.17
CA VAL A 228 5.06 -10.74 0.75
C VAL A 228 3.63 -10.43 0.33
N THR A 229 3.34 -9.17 0.00
CA THR A 229 2.03 -8.78 -0.56
C THR A 229 1.96 -9.18 -2.03
N LEU A 230 0.84 -9.80 -2.44
CA LEU A 230 0.64 -10.45 -3.74
C LEU A 230 -0.61 -9.92 -4.45
N GLY A 231 -0.91 -8.64 -4.28
CA GLY A 231 -2.05 -7.96 -4.86
C GLY A 231 -3.38 -8.68 -4.58
N HIS A 232 -4.12 -9.01 -5.63
CA HIS A 232 -5.43 -9.68 -5.52
C HIS A 232 -5.38 -11.09 -4.91
N ARG A 233 -4.19 -11.70 -4.80
CA ARG A 233 -3.99 -12.99 -4.11
C ARG A 233 -3.89 -12.85 -2.59
N GLY A 234 -3.77 -11.63 -2.05
CA GLY A 234 -3.57 -11.35 -0.64
C GLY A 234 -2.09 -11.26 -0.25
N CYS A 235 -1.65 -12.00 0.76
CA CYS A 235 -0.25 -12.02 1.13
C CYS A 235 0.20 -13.42 1.60
N LEU A 236 1.51 -13.64 1.49
CA LEU A 236 2.19 -14.80 2.03
C LEU A 236 2.93 -14.38 3.30
N VAL A 237 2.63 -15.04 4.41
CA VAL A 237 3.31 -14.85 5.70
C VAL A 237 4.32 -15.98 5.89
N SER A 238 5.59 -15.63 6.03
CA SER A 238 6.70 -16.56 6.23
C SER A 238 7.37 -16.28 7.58
N GLN A 239 7.37 -17.27 8.47
CA GLN A 239 8.01 -17.24 9.79
C GLN A 239 8.88 -18.51 9.98
N PRO A 240 9.79 -18.59 10.97
CA PRO A 240 10.58 -19.79 11.21
C PRO A 240 9.73 -21.06 11.40
N GLY A 241 8.51 -20.92 11.94
CA GLY A 241 7.57 -22.02 12.17
C GLY A 241 6.80 -22.49 10.93
N GLY A 242 6.95 -21.82 9.78
CA GLY A 242 6.25 -22.21 8.55
C GLY A 242 5.74 -21.04 7.71
N VAL A 243 4.88 -21.36 6.77
CA VAL A 243 4.32 -20.43 5.80
C VAL A 243 2.78 -20.54 5.75
N ALA A 244 2.12 -19.40 5.60
CA ALA A 244 0.68 -19.33 5.42
C ALA A 244 0.32 -18.33 4.31
N MET A 245 -0.69 -18.67 3.52
CA MET A 245 -1.36 -17.73 2.61
C MET A 245 -2.55 -17.11 3.32
N VAL A 246 -2.61 -15.78 3.30
CA VAL A 246 -3.76 -15.01 3.81
C VAL A 246 -4.46 -14.37 2.60
N PRO A 247 -5.64 -14.85 2.22
CA PRO A 247 -6.29 -14.42 0.98
C PRO A 247 -6.76 -12.97 1.05
N ALA A 248 -6.78 -12.28 -0.10
CA ALA A 248 -7.40 -10.97 -0.23
C ALA A 248 -8.94 -11.09 -0.21
N HIS A 249 -9.61 -10.00 0.14
CA HIS A 249 -11.05 -9.86 -0.03
C HIS A 249 -11.38 -9.42 -1.46
N ARG A 250 -12.46 -9.98 -2.03
CA ARG A 250 -12.95 -9.57 -3.35
C ARG A 250 -13.81 -8.32 -3.22
N VAL A 251 -13.43 -7.26 -3.90
CA VAL A 251 -14.12 -5.96 -3.94
C VAL A 251 -14.12 -5.42 -5.37
N GLU A 252 -14.98 -4.44 -5.62
CA GLU A 252 -14.92 -3.64 -6.85
C GLU A 252 -13.79 -2.61 -6.71
N VAL A 253 -12.82 -2.67 -7.61
CA VAL A 253 -11.61 -1.84 -7.55
C VAL A 253 -11.85 -0.54 -8.32
N VAL A 254 -11.61 0.60 -7.65
CA VAL A 254 -11.65 1.95 -8.22
C VAL A 254 -10.24 2.48 -8.44
N ASP A 255 -9.36 2.38 -7.42
CA ASP A 255 -7.99 2.88 -7.47
C ASP A 255 -7.09 2.04 -6.58
N THR A 256 -6.01 1.48 -7.12
CA THR A 256 -5.06 0.65 -6.37
C THR A 256 -3.93 1.43 -5.72
N THR A 257 -3.87 2.76 -5.95
CA THR A 257 -2.82 3.62 -5.39
C THR A 257 -2.88 3.60 -3.86
N GLY A 258 -1.74 3.32 -3.23
CA GLY A 258 -1.65 3.26 -1.77
C GLY A 258 -2.19 1.98 -1.12
N ALA A 259 -2.62 0.95 -1.90
CA ALA A 259 -3.09 -0.32 -1.36
C ALA A 259 -2.06 -1.01 -0.44
N GLY A 260 -0.78 -0.96 -0.82
CA GLY A 260 0.33 -1.45 0.00
C GLY A 260 0.47 -0.69 1.32
N ASP A 261 0.31 0.64 1.29
CA ASP A 261 0.33 1.48 2.50
C ASP A 261 -0.87 1.18 3.41
N ALA A 262 -2.06 1.00 2.80
CA ALA A 262 -3.27 0.57 3.50
C ALA A 262 -3.07 -0.78 4.19
N PHE A 263 -2.44 -1.76 3.51
CA PHE A 263 -2.09 -3.04 4.09
C PHE A 263 -1.16 -2.87 5.29
N VAL A 264 -0.06 -2.12 5.16
CA VAL A 264 0.93 -1.93 6.24
C VAL A 264 0.31 -1.24 7.45
N GLY A 265 -0.45 -0.15 7.25
CA GLY A 265 -1.13 0.55 8.34
C GLY A 265 -2.22 -0.31 8.98
N GLY A 266 -3.01 -1.03 8.17
CA GLY A 266 -4.00 -1.99 8.64
C GLY A 266 -3.37 -3.15 9.41
N PHE A 267 -2.25 -3.69 8.92
CA PHE A 267 -1.45 -4.69 9.63
C PHE A 267 -1.00 -4.16 10.99
N ALA A 268 -0.43 -2.95 11.05
CA ALA A 268 0.03 -2.35 12.30
C ALA A 268 -1.10 -2.23 13.35
N ALA A 269 -2.30 -1.79 12.92
CA ALA A 269 -3.47 -1.72 13.80
C ALA A 269 -3.95 -3.11 14.24
N GLY A 270 -3.97 -4.06 13.32
CA GLY A 270 -4.33 -5.46 13.60
C GLY A 270 -3.34 -6.13 14.56
N TRP A 271 -2.05 -5.89 14.38
CA TRP A 271 -0.97 -6.42 15.21
C TRP A 271 -1.08 -5.93 16.66
N VAL A 272 -1.31 -4.63 16.85
CA VAL A 272 -1.54 -4.06 18.20
C VAL A 272 -2.78 -4.65 18.86
N ARG A 273 -3.87 -4.79 18.09
CA ARG A 273 -5.15 -5.32 18.60
C ARG A 273 -5.09 -6.79 18.97
N SER A 274 -4.35 -7.61 18.18
CA SER A 274 -4.22 -9.04 18.40
C SER A 274 -3.13 -9.41 19.42
N GLY A 275 -2.38 -8.44 19.94
CA GLY A 275 -1.28 -8.70 20.85
C GLY A 275 -0.06 -9.36 20.17
N GLY A 276 0.15 -9.10 18.87
CA GLY A 276 1.31 -9.59 18.12
C GLY A 276 1.03 -10.82 17.22
N ASP A 277 -0.21 -11.26 17.07
CA ASP A 277 -0.56 -12.33 16.15
C ASP A 277 -0.43 -11.84 14.69
N VAL A 278 0.59 -12.36 14.01
CA VAL A 278 0.95 -11.97 12.63
C VAL A 278 -0.14 -12.35 11.63
N ALA A 279 -0.76 -13.53 11.78
CA ALA A 279 -1.78 -14.00 10.85
C ALA A 279 -3.06 -13.17 10.95
N ALA A 280 -3.51 -12.89 12.19
CA ALA A 280 -4.65 -12.01 12.44
C ALA A 280 -4.38 -10.57 11.97
N ALA A 281 -3.15 -10.07 12.15
CA ALA A 281 -2.72 -8.76 11.67
C ALA A 281 -2.72 -8.70 10.13
N ALA A 282 -2.21 -9.73 9.45
CA ALA A 282 -2.20 -9.81 7.99
C ALA A 282 -3.62 -9.86 7.40
N ALA A 283 -4.52 -10.63 8.02
CA ALA A 283 -5.94 -10.65 7.63
C ALA A 283 -6.60 -9.27 7.79
N HIS A 284 -6.28 -8.54 8.87
CA HIS A 284 -6.77 -7.19 9.07
C HIS A 284 -6.16 -6.21 8.05
N GLY A 285 -4.86 -6.35 7.73
CA GLY A 285 -4.20 -5.58 6.67
C GLY A 285 -4.87 -5.77 5.31
N ASN A 286 -5.18 -7.01 4.93
CA ASN A 286 -5.91 -7.32 3.70
C ASN A 286 -7.31 -6.68 3.67
N ALA A 287 -8.04 -6.63 4.78
CA ALA A 287 -9.35 -5.98 4.86
C ALA A 287 -9.26 -4.45 4.70
N VAL A 288 -8.25 -3.82 5.32
CA VAL A 288 -8.00 -2.37 5.19
C VAL A 288 -7.60 -2.04 3.75
N ALA A 289 -6.70 -2.83 3.14
CA ALA A 289 -6.30 -2.68 1.75
C ALA A 289 -7.48 -2.88 0.77
N ALA A 290 -8.31 -3.90 0.98
CA ALA A 290 -9.49 -4.14 0.15
C ALA A 290 -10.46 -2.96 0.16
N LEU A 291 -10.71 -2.37 1.33
CA LEU A 291 -11.59 -1.21 1.44
C LEU A 291 -10.97 0.06 0.85
N SER A 292 -9.65 0.25 0.96
CA SER A 292 -8.98 1.43 0.41
C SER A 292 -9.10 1.48 -1.11
N VAL A 293 -8.97 0.35 -1.80
CA VAL A 293 -9.04 0.31 -3.29
C VAL A 293 -10.45 0.52 -3.86
N THR A 294 -11.48 0.60 -3.02
CA THR A 294 -12.85 0.93 -3.45
C THR A 294 -13.11 2.43 -3.56
N LYS A 295 -12.12 3.26 -3.24
CA LYS A 295 -12.21 4.73 -3.23
C LYS A 295 -10.99 5.33 -3.94
N PRO A 296 -11.11 6.48 -4.60
CA PRO A 296 -9.96 7.12 -5.23
C PRO A 296 -8.99 7.72 -4.21
N GLY A 297 -7.70 7.78 -4.57
CA GLY A 297 -6.62 8.43 -3.83
C GLY A 297 -5.94 7.55 -2.79
N THR A 298 -4.93 8.11 -2.12
CA THR A 298 -4.05 7.43 -1.16
C THR A 298 -4.57 7.57 0.28
N ALA A 299 -4.05 8.52 1.07
CA ALA A 299 -4.47 8.73 2.45
C ALA A 299 -5.99 8.99 2.60
N PRO A 300 -6.70 9.71 1.71
CA PRO A 300 -8.14 9.91 1.81
C PRO A 300 -8.95 8.61 1.72
N SER A 301 -8.50 7.61 0.96
CA SER A 301 -9.21 6.33 0.77
C SER A 301 -9.14 5.39 1.97
N MET A 302 -8.23 5.62 2.91
CA MET A 302 -8.00 4.75 4.07
C MET A 302 -9.28 4.60 4.91
N PRO A 303 -9.75 3.36 5.17
CA PRO A 303 -11.00 3.13 5.87
C PRO A 303 -10.89 3.39 7.38
N TRP A 304 -12.01 3.78 8.00
CA TRP A 304 -12.12 3.87 9.44
C TRP A 304 -12.37 2.50 10.08
N ALA A 305 -12.00 2.35 11.34
CA ALA A 305 -12.19 1.11 12.13
C ALA A 305 -13.64 0.59 12.08
N ARG A 306 -14.64 1.48 12.07
CA ARG A 306 -16.06 1.12 11.93
C ARG A 306 -16.39 0.49 10.57
N GLU A 307 -15.76 0.98 9.49
CA GLU A 307 -15.94 0.45 8.13
C GLU A 307 -15.32 -0.95 8.04
N VAL A 308 -14.08 -1.09 8.56
CA VAL A 308 -13.39 -2.38 8.62
C VAL A 308 -14.17 -3.39 9.45
N ALA A 309 -14.68 -2.98 10.62
CA ALA A 309 -15.48 -3.86 11.48
C ALA A 309 -16.80 -4.27 10.81
N ALA A 310 -17.45 -3.37 10.08
CA ALA A 310 -18.66 -3.69 9.32
C ALA A 310 -18.36 -4.66 8.17
N PHE A 311 -17.26 -4.46 7.45
CA PHE A 311 -16.83 -5.30 6.33
C PHE A 311 -16.48 -6.72 6.77
N LEU A 312 -15.86 -6.89 7.93
CA LEU A 312 -15.47 -8.20 8.48
C LEU A 312 -16.59 -8.96 9.18
N LYS A 313 -17.78 -8.34 9.38
CA LYS A 313 -18.92 -9.06 9.95
C LYS A 313 -19.39 -10.14 8.98
N PRO A 314 -19.65 -11.40 9.45
CA PRO A 314 -20.25 -12.41 8.61
C PRO A 314 -21.61 -11.89 8.11
N THR A 315 -21.82 -11.86 6.80
CA THR A 315 -23.15 -11.65 6.24
C THR A 315 -24.02 -12.83 6.66
N ALA A 316 -25.16 -12.56 7.31
CA ALA A 316 -26.10 -13.58 7.80
C ALA A 316 -26.79 -14.38 6.67
N SER A 317 -26.27 -14.30 5.43
CA SER A 317 -26.76 -15.04 4.27
C SER A 317 -25.59 -15.69 3.54
N GLY A 318 -25.26 -16.92 3.98
CA GLY A 318 -24.47 -17.85 3.18
C GLY A 318 -25.29 -18.32 1.97
N GLN A 319 -25.41 -17.50 0.92
CA GLN A 319 -25.75 -17.94 -0.42
C GLN A 319 -24.87 -17.17 -1.41
N PRO A 320 -24.16 -17.87 -2.32
CA PRO A 320 -23.50 -17.21 -3.42
C PRO A 320 -24.59 -16.63 -4.34
N SER A 321 -24.57 -15.29 -4.53
CA SER A 321 -25.45 -14.60 -5.48
C SER A 321 -25.02 -14.93 -6.92
N GLY A 322 -25.31 -16.16 -7.34
CA GLY A 322 -25.28 -16.63 -8.73
C GLY A 322 -26.69 -16.52 -9.32
N GLY A 323 -27.17 -15.30 -9.50
CA GLY A 323 -28.43 -15.03 -10.15
C GLY A 323 -28.32 -15.08 -11.68
N ALA A 324 -28.19 -16.25 -12.26
CA ALA A 324 -28.52 -16.43 -13.67
C ALA A 324 -30.04 -16.20 -13.85
N LYS A 325 -30.40 -15.05 -14.45
CA LYS A 325 -31.76 -14.79 -14.90
C LYS A 325 -32.15 -15.84 -15.95
N ARG A 326 -32.92 -16.83 -15.53
CA ARG A 326 -33.67 -17.72 -16.44
C ARG A 326 -34.76 -16.87 -17.11
N THR A 327 -34.58 -16.50 -18.35
CA THR A 327 -35.63 -16.00 -19.21
C THR A 327 -36.63 -17.14 -19.45
N ARG A 328 -37.83 -17.00 -18.90
CA ARG A 328 -38.99 -17.86 -19.20
C ARG A 328 -39.37 -17.63 -20.66
N GLY A 329 -39.11 -18.64 -21.49
CA GLY A 329 -39.65 -18.71 -22.83
C GLY A 329 -41.18 -18.94 -22.78
N SER A 330 -41.92 -17.96 -23.27
CA SER A 330 -43.35 -18.14 -23.53
C SER A 330 -43.54 -18.97 -24.80
N ARG A 331 -44.10 -20.15 -24.63
CA ARG A 331 -44.68 -20.94 -25.71
C ARG A 331 -45.83 -20.17 -26.35
N LYS A 332 -45.73 -19.86 -27.63
CA LYS A 332 -46.92 -19.58 -28.48
C LYS A 332 -46.89 -20.44 -29.71
N THR A 333 -48.05 -21.00 -29.91
CA THR A 333 -48.57 -21.97 -30.85
C THR A 333 -48.46 -21.58 -32.32
N ARG A 334 -48.36 -22.63 -33.13
CA ARG A 334 -48.54 -22.79 -34.57
C ARG A 334 -49.48 -21.82 -35.28
N GLY A 335 -49.06 -21.35 -36.45
CA GLY A 335 -49.92 -20.82 -37.49
C GLY A 335 -49.19 -20.87 -38.83
N SER A 336 -49.59 -21.82 -39.65
CA SER A 336 -49.14 -22.09 -41.03
C SER A 336 -49.63 -21.01 -41.98
N ARG A 337 -48.78 -20.61 -43.00
CA ARG A 337 -49.20 -20.43 -44.42
C ARG A 337 -48.05 -19.83 -45.23
N LYS A 338 -47.69 -20.54 -46.14
CA LYS A 338 -47.38 -20.66 -47.55
C LYS A 338 -47.13 -19.35 -48.35
N ILE A 339 -46.04 -19.42 -49.16
CA ILE A 339 -45.89 -19.04 -50.59
C ILE A 339 -45.59 -17.56 -50.89
N GLY A 340 -44.51 -17.38 -51.66
CA GLY A 340 -44.19 -16.18 -52.47
C GLY A 340 -42.73 -16.09 -52.88
N ASP A 341 -42.43 -16.66 -54.02
CA ASP A 341 -41.22 -16.59 -54.84
C ASP A 341 -41.00 -15.21 -55.42
N ALA A 342 -39.76 -14.73 -55.61
CA ALA A 342 -39.23 -13.99 -56.73
C ALA A 342 -37.86 -13.37 -56.37
N ARG A 343 -36.78 -13.97 -56.85
CA ARG A 343 -35.87 -13.49 -57.94
C ARG A 343 -35.76 -11.93 -58.08
N THR A 344 -34.60 -11.32 -57.92
CA THR A 344 -33.52 -11.19 -58.92
C THR A 344 -32.54 -10.10 -58.55
N ARG A 345 -31.24 -10.35 -58.82
CA ARG A 345 -30.16 -9.48 -59.33
C ARG A 345 -30.01 -8.08 -58.73
N GLY A 346 -28.84 -7.53 -58.47
CA GLY A 346 -27.49 -7.75 -58.97
C GLY A 346 -26.66 -6.50 -58.74
N VAL A 347 -25.37 -6.71 -58.71
CA VAL A 347 -24.27 -5.87 -59.25
C VAL A 347 -23.87 -4.58 -58.52
N ALA A 348 -22.69 -4.66 -57.93
CA ALA A 348 -21.49 -3.81 -58.01
C ALA A 348 -21.59 -2.25 -57.90
N LYS A 349 -20.89 -1.72 -56.93
CA LYS A 349 -19.58 -1.07 -57.09
C LYS A 349 -18.95 -0.90 -55.69
#